data_7e54387f456623535b0a1231a71ff90b
#
_entry.id   7e54387f456623535b0a1231a71ff90b
#
_cell.length_a   1.000
_cell.length_b   1.000
_cell.length_c   1.000
_cell.angle_alpha   90.00
_cell.angle_beta   90.00
_cell.angle_gamma   90.00
#
_symmetry.space_group_name_H-M   'P 1'
#
loop_
_entity.id
_entity.type
_entity.pdbx_description
1 polymer ?
#
loop_
_entity_poly.entity_id
_entity_poly.type
_entity_poly.pdbx_seq_one_letter_code
_entity_poly.pdbx_strand_id
1 'polypeptide(L)'
;MLIAIDGNEANISQRVGVNQVAFELLHHLAKLKTKHKFVVFLKNRPLPDLPPTSENFTYEVFGPTKAWVLTGLTMRLLRSPRPDVLFTPSHYIPLVSPVKRVFAIMDLSYEKFGAEYFTQYDLNQLRRWTAQSAKKAKRIITISEYTKKDIVEIYNTSPDKIDVVYPGYDQELFHPRIPLTKQQQVRQKYGITGKYFVYVGTLQPRKNIANLIKAFSRLGGGTKLVIVGKKGWLFEEIFKVVKRYKLEKKVIFTGFVESSDLPALYKSSVAYVLPSLYEGFGIPVIEAQACGALTVVSRVSSLPEVAGDAAIYINNPHSVDQIAESLREALSLPRLKRGQRIKQGKQNATRFSWDKAAKKTLKVLTNL
;
A
#
# COMPACT_ATOMS: atom_id res chain seq x y z
N MET A 1 26.85 4.61 -12.91
CA MET A 1 26.39 5.59 -11.90
C MET A 1 26.37 4.93 -10.54
N LEU A 2 26.67 5.70 -9.49
CA LEU A 2 26.46 5.33 -8.10
C LEU A 2 25.11 5.91 -7.65
N ILE A 3 24.14 5.06 -7.33
CA ILE A 3 22.78 5.43 -6.92
C ILE A 3 22.68 5.21 -5.40
N ALA A 4 22.47 6.26 -4.65
CA ALA A 4 22.18 6.14 -3.22
C ALA A 4 20.66 6.01 -2.99
N ILE A 5 20.29 5.15 -2.05
CA ILE A 5 18.90 4.92 -1.66
C ILE A 5 18.77 5.09 -0.14
N ASP A 6 17.83 5.93 0.31
CA ASP A 6 17.42 5.93 1.72
C ASP A 6 16.65 4.66 2.03
N GLY A 7 17.26 3.73 2.78
CA GLY A 7 16.69 2.42 3.09
C GLY A 7 15.93 2.36 4.42
N ASN A 8 15.77 3.47 5.14
CA ASN A 8 15.22 3.43 6.50
C ASN A 8 13.77 2.96 6.56
N GLU A 9 12.94 3.30 5.55
CA GLU A 9 11.57 2.81 5.46
C GLU A 9 11.51 1.28 5.30
N ALA A 10 12.47 0.69 4.60
CA ALA A 10 12.57 -0.76 4.44
C ALA A 10 13.16 -1.46 5.68
N ASN A 11 13.98 -0.75 6.46
CA ASN A 11 14.75 -1.31 7.59
C ASN A 11 13.94 -1.27 8.91
N ILE A 12 12.73 -1.78 8.90
CA ILE A 12 11.88 -1.95 10.08
C ILE A 12 11.28 -3.37 10.12
N SER A 13 10.98 -3.89 11.31
CA SER A 13 10.53 -5.28 11.48
C SER A 13 9.08 -5.53 11.06
N GLN A 14 8.18 -4.56 11.23
CA GLN A 14 6.75 -4.70 10.89
C GLN A 14 6.38 -3.71 9.79
N ARG A 15 6.46 -4.16 8.55
CA ARG A 15 6.23 -3.32 7.36
C ARG A 15 4.77 -3.29 6.96
N VAL A 16 4.26 -2.08 6.72
CA VAL A 16 2.94 -1.85 6.14
C VAL A 16 2.98 -0.59 5.28
N GLY A 17 2.17 -0.50 4.24
CA GLY A 17 2.10 0.69 3.39
C GLY A 17 3.45 1.05 2.77
N VAL A 18 3.94 2.27 3.02
CA VAL A 18 5.19 2.80 2.47
C VAL A 18 6.40 1.93 2.80
N ASN A 19 6.45 1.36 4.00
CA ASN A 19 7.56 0.51 4.42
C ASN A 19 7.65 -0.77 3.60
N GLN A 20 6.50 -1.40 3.29
CA GLN A 20 6.45 -2.58 2.42
C GLN A 20 6.84 -2.23 1.00
N VAL A 21 6.37 -1.10 0.46
CA VAL A 21 6.75 -0.65 -0.89
C VAL A 21 8.25 -0.40 -0.99
N ALA A 22 8.85 0.26 0.00
CA ALA A 22 10.28 0.50 0.04
C ALA A 22 11.09 -0.80 0.12
N PHE A 23 10.65 -1.76 0.93
CA PHE A 23 11.26 -3.07 1.09
C PHE A 23 11.26 -3.88 -0.21
N GLU A 24 10.10 -4.03 -0.83
CA GLU A 24 9.95 -4.76 -2.09
C GLU A 24 10.77 -4.11 -3.22
N LEU A 25 10.73 -2.78 -3.28
CA LEU A 25 11.49 -2.06 -4.29
C LEU A 25 13.00 -2.27 -4.13
N LEU A 26 13.53 -2.26 -2.90
CA LEU A 26 14.94 -2.57 -2.63
C LEU A 26 15.31 -3.99 -3.07
N HIS A 27 14.48 -4.98 -2.74
CA HIS A 27 14.70 -6.37 -3.15
C HIS A 27 14.74 -6.54 -4.66
N HIS A 28 13.83 -5.89 -5.38
CA HIS A 28 13.76 -6.00 -6.83
C HIS A 28 14.83 -5.15 -7.53
N LEU A 29 15.25 -4.01 -6.96
CA LEU A 29 16.41 -3.25 -7.45
C LEU A 29 17.71 -4.03 -7.31
N ALA A 30 17.92 -4.71 -6.17
CA ALA A 30 19.10 -5.53 -5.91
C ALA A 30 19.24 -6.73 -6.89
N LYS A 31 18.11 -7.26 -7.38
CA LYS A 31 18.07 -8.36 -8.36
C LYS A 31 18.30 -7.91 -9.80
N LEU A 32 18.31 -6.61 -10.11
CA LEU A 32 18.46 -6.13 -11.48
C LEU A 32 19.88 -6.36 -11.99
N LYS A 33 19.99 -6.98 -13.16
CA LYS A 33 21.23 -7.06 -13.93
C LYS A 33 21.51 -5.69 -14.54
N THR A 34 22.42 -4.92 -13.94
CA THR A 34 22.74 -3.56 -14.34
C THR A 34 24.21 -3.21 -14.07
N LYS A 35 24.77 -2.27 -14.85
CA LYS A 35 26.11 -1.70 -14.63
C LYS A 35 26.13 -0.61 -13.53
N HIS A 36 24.96 -0.25 -13.00
CA HIS A 36 24.87 0.75 -11.95
C HIS A 36 25.14 0.12 -10.58
N LYS A 37 25.75 0.89 -9.68
CA LYS A 37 26.01 0.48 -8.30
C LYS A 37 25.00 1.18 -7.39
N PHE A 38 24.50 0.42 -6.42
CA PHE A 38 23.58 0.92 -5.39
C PHE A 38 24.29 0.96 -4.04
N VAL A 39 24.11 2.06 -3.31
CA VAL A 39 24.48 2.16 -1.90
C VAL A 39 23.23 2.52 -1.10
N VAL A 40 22.86 1.67 -0.17
CA VAL A 40 21.69 1.89 0.70
C VAL A 40 22.15 2.56 1.97
N PHE A 41 21.66 3.76 2.22
CA PHE A 41 21.97 4.55 3.40
C PHE A 41 21.00 4.24 4.53
N LEU A 42 21.53 3.92 5.70
CA LEU A 42 20.77 3.52 6.88
C LEU A 42 21.23 4.29 8.11
N LYS A 43 20.30 4.53 9.04
CA LYS A 43 20.60 5.06 10.38
C LYS A 43 20.93 3.98 11.40
N ASN A 44 20.54 2.72 11.14
CA ASN A 44 20.78 1.56 11.97
C ASN A 44 21.30 0.40 11.10
N ARG A 45 21.88 -0.62 11.73
CA ARG A 45 22.33 -1.84 11.02
C ARG A 45 21.18 -2.44 10.18
N PRO A 46 21.50 -2.99 8.98
CA PRO A 46 20.49 -3.63 8.14
C PRO A 46 19.90 -4.85 8.86
N LEU A 47 18.59 -5.00 8.76
CA LEU A 47 17.90 -6.20 9.24
C LEU A 47 18.26 -7.40 8.36
N PRO A 48 18.23 -8.63 8.93
CA PRO A 48 18.66 -9.85 8.22
C PRO A 48 17.86 -10.16 6.96
N ASP A 49 16.65 -9.66 6.85
CA ASP A 49 15.75 -9.86 5.72
C ASP A 49 15.87 -8.81 4.60
N LEU A 50 16.76 -7.82 4.73
CA LEU A 50 17.11 -6.94 3.62
C LEU A 50 17.96 -7.68 2.57
N PRO A 51 18.04 -7.19 1.31
CA PRO A 51 18.87 -7.79 0.27
C PRO A 51 20.31 -8.01 0.74
N PRO A 52 20.94 -9.15 0.44
CA PRO A 52 22.35 -9.36 0.77
C PRO A 52 23.25 -8.38 -0.02
N THR A 53 24.41 -8.07 0.54
CA THR A 53 25.42 -7.29 -0.16
C THR A 53 25.96 -8.04 -1.38
N SER A 54 26.25 -7.29 -2.43
CA SER A 54 26.91 -7.80 -3.65
C SER A 54 27.88 -6.75 -4.18
N GLU A 55 28.58 -7.07 -5.27
CA GLU A 55 29.47 -6.11 -5.95
C GLU A 55 28.76 -4.80 -6.32
N ASN A 56 27.48 -4.88 -6.67
CA ASN A 56 26.68 -3.75 -7.13
C ASN A 56 25.65 -3.25 -6.10
N PHE A 57 25.57 -3.85 -4.90
CA PHE A 57 24.58 -3.48 -3.89
C PHE A 57 25.20 -3.54 -2.49
N THR A 58 25.38 -2.38 -1.87
CA THR A 58 26.08 -2.24 -0.59
C THR A 58 25.27 -1.40 0.39
N TYR A 59 25.63 -1.46 1.68
CA TYR A 59 25.03 -0.66 2.75
C TYR A 59 26.07 0.27 3.38
N GLU A 60 25.65 1.47 3.73
CA GLU A 60 26.42 2.40 4.54
C GLU A 60 25.56 2.89 5.72
N VAL A 61 26.06 2.67 6.94
CA VAL A 61 25.34 3.04 8.20
C VAL A 61 26.04 4.23 8.82
N PHE A 62 25.29 5.30 9.08
CA PHE A 62 25.81 6.52 9.71
C PHE A 62 24.76 7.27 10.51
N GLY A 63 25.21 8.04 11.53
CA GLY A 63 24.36 8.89 12.37
C GLY A 63 24.37 10.36 11.96
N PRO A 64 23.68 11.23 12.71
CA PRO A 64 22.83 10.96 13.86
C PRO A 64 21.46 10.38 13.47
N THR A 65 20.80 9.65 14.39
CA THR A 65 19.50 9.02 14.13
C THR A 65 18.32 9.97 14.16
N LYS A 66 18.42 11.05 14.97
CA LYS A 66 17.40 12.11 15.03
C LYS A 66 17.52 13.05 13.83
N ALA A 67 16.37 13.43 13.26
CA ALA A 67 16.27 14.29 12.09
C ALA A 67 17.18 13.81 10.92
N TRP A 68 17.35 12.49 10.76
CA TRP A 68 18.37 11.85 9.95
C TRP A 68 18.40 12.35 8.50
N VAL A 69 17.23 12.53 7.86
CA VAL A 69 17.14 13.06 6.49
C VAL A 69 17.68 14.47 6.37
N LEU A 70 17.38 15.34 7.35
CA LEU A 70 17.77 16.74 7.31
C LEU A 70 19.22 16.98 7.74
N THR A 71 19.78 16.11 8.57
CA THR A 71 21.12 16.26 9.15
C THR A 71 22.08 15.19 8.62
N GLY A 72 21.95 13.94 9.06
CA GLY A 72 22.86 12.84 8.74
C GLY A 72 23.00 12.63 7.23
N LEU A 73 21.86 12.49 6.53
CA LEU A 73 21.85 12.30 5.08
C LEU A 73 22.40 13.53 4.35
N THR A 74 22.04 14.74 4.77
CA THR A 74 22.61 15.99 4.21
C THR A 74 24.14 16.01 4.35
N MET A 75 24.66 15.75 5.56
CA MET A 75 26.11 15.74 5.81
C MET A 75 26.84 14.66 4.99
N ARG A 76 26.24 13.48 4.84
CA ARG A 76 26.82 12.41 4.02
C ARG A 76 26.92 12.82 2.54
N LEU A 77 25.91 13.51 2.00
CA LEU A 77 25.90 13.95 0.60
C LEU A 77 26.89 15.07 0.31
N LEU A 78 27.34 15.80 1.33
CA LEU A 78 28.39 16.82 1.20
C LEU A 78 29.81 16.22 1.16
N ARG A 79 29.99 14.99 1.65
CA ARG A 79 31.30 14.31 1.70
C ARG A 79 31.53 13.46 0.45
N SER A 80 32.79 13.36 0.01
CA SER A 80 33.23 12.45 -1.06
C SER A 80 33.50 11.05 -0.53
N PRO A 81 33.30 9.99 -1.34
CA PRO A 81 32.72 10.01 -2.69
C PRO A 81 31.21 10.28 -2.64
N ARG A 82 30.71 11.12 -3.56
CA ARG A 82 29.30 11.45 -3.67
C ARG A 82 28.60 10.51 -4.64
N PRO A 83 27.34 10.10 -4.37
CA PRO A 83 26.53 9.42 -5.37
C PRO A 83 26.13 10.38 -6.50
N ASP A 84 25.80 9.83 -7.66
CA ASP A 84 25.28 10.62 -8.80
C ASP A 84 23.83 11.09 -8.56
N VAL A 85 23.08 10.27 -7.83
CA VAL A 85 21.68 10.55 -7.48
C VAL A 85 21.34 9.93 -6.12
N LEU A 86 20.45 10.62 -5.36
CA LEU A 86 19.80 10.10 -4.18
C LEU A 86 18.34 9.78 -4.51
N PHE A 87 17.88 8.59 -4.15
CA PHE A 87 16.47 8.21 -4.14
C PHE A 87 15.97 8.01 -2.70
N THR A 88 14.88 8.65 -2.36
CA THR A 88 14.21 8.52 -1.05
C THR A 88 12.79 7.99 -1.27
N PRO A 89 12.49 6.72 -0.91
CA PRO A 89 11.15 6.15 -1.07
C PRO A 89 10.18 6.63 0.02
N SER A 90 10.24 7.90 0.40
CA SER A 90 9.39 8.55 1.39
C SER A 90 9.14 10.01 1.03
N HIS A 91 8.30 10.70 1.84
CA HIS A 91 7.71 12.01 1.50
C HIS A 91 8.68 13.20 1.45
N TYR A 92 9.95 13.05 1.84
CA TYR A 92 10.86 14.19 1.88
C TYR A 92 12.33 13.81 1.66
N ILE A 93 13.10 14.80 1.22
CA ILE A 93 14.52 14.72 0.88
C ILE A 93 15.33 15.75 1.68
N PRO A 94 16.66 15.60 1.77
CA PRO A 94 17.54 16.67 2.22
C PRO A 94 17.28 17.96 1.42
N LEU A 95 17.05 19.06 2.10
CA LEU A 95 16.72 20.33 1.44
C LEU A 95 17.94 21.00 0.80
N VAL A 96 19.14 20.70 1.32
CA VAL A 96 20.43 21.15 0.77
C VAL A 96 21.19 19.92 0.32
N SER A 97 21.62 19.88 -0.92
CA SER A 97 22.39 18.78 -1.48
C SER A 97 23.05 19.17 -2.80
N PRO A 98 24.32 18.81 -3.03
CA PRO A 98 24.97 18.93 -4.35
C PRO A 98 24.56 17.79 -5.30
N VAL A 99 23.85 16.77 -4.80
CA VAL A 99 23.45 15.56 -5.53
C VAL A 99 22.02 15.73 -6.03
N LYS A 100 21.74 15.23 -7.24
CA LYS A 100 20.36 15.15 -7.77
C LYS A 100 19.51 14.28 -6.85
N ARG A 101 18.28 14.68 -6.62
CA ARG A 101 17.36 14.00 -5.67
C ARG A 101 16.09 13.60 -6.36
N VAL A 102 15.69 12.37 -6.15
CA VAL A 102 14.40 11.80 -6.52
C VAL A 102 13.73 11.29 -5.25
N PHE A 103 12.44 11.48 -5.10
CA PHE A 103 11.70 10.94 -3.95
C PHE A 103 10.34 10.43 -4.36
N ALA A 104 9.74 9.61 -3.49
CA ALA A 104 8.44 9.05 -3.74
C ALA A 104 7.36 9.72 -2.86
N ILE A 105 6.19 9.97 -3.46
CA ILE A 105 4.97 10.34 -2.75
C ILE A 105 3.97 9.20 -2.96
N MET A 106 3.63 8.50 -1.87
CA MET A 106 2.74 7.35 -1.92
C MET A 106 1.26 7.76 -1.93
N ASP A 107 0.89 8.77 -1.17
CA ASP A 107 -0.42 9.40 -1.17
C ASP A 107 -0.36 10.80 -0.54
N LEU A 108 -1.44 11.54 -0.66
CA LEU A 108 -1.62 12.86 -0.05
C LEU A 108 -2.87 12.90 0.86
N SER A 109 -3.14 11.79 1.54
CA SER A 109 -4.29 11.69 2.44
C SER A 109 -4.27 12.74 3.57
N TYR A 110 -3.09 13.11 4.05
CA TYR A 110 -2.92 14.16 5.06
C TYR A 110 -3.31 15.55 4.55
N GLU A 111 -3.22 15.81 3.25
CA GLU A 111 -3.71 17.06 2.67
C GLU A 111 -5.25 17.07 2.54
N LYS A 112 -5.84 15.91 2.20
CA LYS A 112 -7.30 15.78 1.97
C LYS A 112 -8.10 15.76 3.28
N PHE A 113 -7.59 15.10 4.32
CA PHE A 113 -8.33 14.89 5.59
C PHE A 113 -7.83 15.75 6.74
N GLY A 114 -6.61 16.27 6.66
CA GLY A 114 -6.10 17.21 7.63
C GLY A 114 -6.18 16.74 9.08
N ALA A 115 -6.57 17.64 10.00
CA ALA A 115 -6.65 17.40 11.44
C ALA A 115 -7.71 16.36 11.85
N GLU A 116 -8.61 15.94 10.94
CA GLU A 116 -9.59 14.90 11.24
C GLU A 116 -8.92 13.54 11.48
N TYR A 117 -7.77 13.28 10.79
CA TYR A 117 -7.09 11.98 10.86
C TYR A 117 -5.62 12.08 11.26
N PHE A 118 -5.05 13.26 11.42
CA PHE A 118 -3.64 13.48 11.75
C PHE A 118 -3.50 14.48 12.88
N THR A 119 -2.41 14.37 13.67
CA THR A 119 -2.11 15.42 14.65
C THR A 119 -1.69 16.70 13.94
N GLN A 120 -1.96 17.86 14.53
CA GLN A 120 -1.58 19.14 13.93
C GLN A 120 -0.06 19.27 13.74
N TYR A 121 0.72 18.69 14.63
CA TYR A 121 2.19 18.65 14.52
C TYR A 121 2.65 17.85 13.29
N ASP A 122 2.14 16.64 13.12
CA ASP A 122 2.48 15.78 11.98
C ASP A 122 2.05 16.41 10.66
N LEU A 123 0.86 17.03 10.62
CA LEU A 123 0.36 17.72 9.44
C LEU A 123 1.26 18.86 9.00
N ASN A 124 1.63 19.75 9.93
CA ASN A 124 2.46 20.90 9.59
C ASN A 124 3.84 20.45 9.10
N GLN A 125 4.38 19.40 9.68
CA GLN A 125 5.66 18.84 9.26
C GLN A 125 5.56 18.20 7.87
N LEU A 126 4.58 17.30 7.65
CA LEU A 126 4.37 16.63 6.37
C LEU A 126 4.13 17.63 5.26
N ARG A 127 3.21 18.57 5.44
CA ARG A 127 2.88 19.61 4.46
C ARG A 127 4.09 20.43 4.06
N ARG A 128 4.78 20.99 5.06
CA ARG A 128 5.94 21.85 4.81
C ARG A 128 7.08 21.10 4.12
N TRP A 129 7.42 19.93 4.61
CA TRP A 129 8.58 19.19 4.09
C TRP A 129 8.29 18.55 2.75
N THR A 130 7.10 18.00 2.52
CA THR A 130 6.74 17.46 1.21
C THR A 130 6.66 18.55 0.14
N ALA A 131 6.03 19.69 0.44
CA ALA A 131 5.97 20.82 -0.51
C ALA A 131 7.37 21.34 -0.88
N GLN A 132 8.28 21.48 0.11
CA GLN A 132 9.66 21.90 -0.18
C GLN A 132 10.43 20.83 -0.97
N SER A 133 10.22 19.55 -0.66
CA SER A 133 10.82 18.43 -1.38
C SER A 133 10.34 18.39 -2.83
N ALA A 134 9.04 18.60 -3.07
CA ALA A 134 8.46 18.66 -4.40
C ALA A 134 9.09 19.77 -5.27
N LYS A 135 9.36 20.95 -4.68
CA LYS A 135 10.06 22.04 -5.37
C LYS A 135 11.52 21.66 -5.71
N LYS A 136 12.25 21.06 -4.76
CA LYS A 136 13.70 20.86 -4.86
C LYS A 136 14.13 19.54 -5.52
N ALA A 137 13.26 18.55 -5.60
CA ALA A 137 13.56 17.29 -6.27
C ALA A 137 13.73 17.47 -7.78
N LYS A 138 14.59 16.67 -8.42
CA LYS A 138 14.71 16.61 -9.87
C LYS A 138 13.54 15.87 -10.50
N ARG A 139 13.10 14.78 -9.89
CA ARG A 139 11.92 13.98 -10.28
C ARG A 139 11.17 13.53 -9.03
N ILE A 140 9.91 13.24 -9.20
CA ILE A 140 9.01 12.66 -8.18
C ILE A 140 8.48 11.35 -8.72
N ILE A 141 8.57 10.29 -7.92
CA ILE A 141 7.92 9.02 -8.20
C ILE A 141 6.62 8.97 -7.40
N THR A 142 5.55 8.50 -8.01
CA THR A 142 4.29 8.22 -7.32
C THR A 142 3.71 6.89 -7.78
N ILE A 143 2.74 6.37 -7.03
CA ILE A 143 2.24 5.00 -7.18
C ILE A 143 0.92 4.88 -7.95
N SER A 144 0.33 5.99 -8.37
CA SER A 144 -0.89 6.02 -9.20
C SER A 144 -1.01 7.31 -10.00
N GLU A 145 -1.76 7.28 -11.10
CA GLU A 145 -2.11 8.48 -11.87
C GLU A 145 -2.96 9.43 -11.02
N TYR A 146 -3.80 8.89 -10.14
CA TYR A 146 -4.59 9.70 -9.22
C TYR A 146 -3.69 10.51 -8.27
N THR A 147 -2.68 9.87 -7.64
CA THR A 147 -1.74 10.59 -6.77
C THR A 147 -0.89 11.59 -7.58
N LYS A 148 -0.54 11.28 -8.84
CA LYS A 148 0.10 12.26 -9.73
C LYS A 148 -0.76 13.50 -9.92
N LYS A 149 -2.06 13.32 -10.16
CA LYS A 149 -3.02 14.43 -10.27
C LYS A 149 -3.05 15.26 -8.99
N ASP A 150 -3.16 14.62 -7.83
CA ASP A 150 -3.15 15.32 -6.54
C ASP A 150 -1.85 16.12 -6.32
N ILE A 151 -0.67 15.59 -6.69
CA ILE A 151 0.62 16.29 -6.58
C ILE A 151 0.64 17.54 -7.46
N VAL A 152 0.14 17.43 -8.70
CA VAL A 152 0.04 18.58 -9.63
C VAL A 152 -0.87 19.66 -9.03
N GLU A 153 -2.06 19.28 -8.58
CA GLU A 153 -3.07 20.22 -8.06
C GLU A 153 -2.65 20.88 -6.74
N ILE A 154 -2.12 20.09 -5.79
CA ILE A 154 -1.83 20.58 -4.43
C ILE A 154 -0.51 21.35 -4.37
N TYR A 155 0.53 20.86 -5.06
CA TYR A 155 1.87 21.46 -4.97
C TYR A 155 2.25 22.28 -6.21
N ASN A 156 1.34 22.47 -7.17
CA ASN A 156 1.58 23.16 -8.43
C ASN A 156 2.87 22.67 -9.13
N THR A 157 3.04 21.34 -9.15
CA THR A 157 4.21 20.68 -9.71
C THR A 157 3.96 20.33 -11.17
N SER A 158 4.92 20.62 -12.08
CA SER A 158 4.81 20.21 -13.48
C SER A 158 4.58 18.70 -13.60
N PRO A 159 3.58 18.22 -14.38
CA PRO A 159 3.31 16.81 -14.59
C PRO A 159 4.50 16.05 -15.21
N ASP A 160 5.38 16.73 -15.96
CA ASP A 160 6.58 16.14 -16.56
C ASP A 160 7.66 15.79 -15.52
N LYS A 161 7.57 16.39 -14.32
CA LYS A 161 8.45 16.10 -13.20
C LYS A 161 8.03 14.83 -12.43
N ILE A 162 6.85 14.26 -12.73
CA ILE A 162 6.23 13.19 -11.94
C ILE A 162 6.12 11.92 -12.78
N ASP A 163 6.76 10.85 -12.30
CA ASP A 163 6.69 9.51 -12.88
C ASP A 163 5.79 8.60 -12.04
N VAL A 164 4.82 7.98 -12.69
CA VAL A 164 3.97 6.97 -12.04
C VAL A 164 4.65 5.62 -12.12
N VAL A 165 4.95 5.02 -10.98
CA VAL A 165 5.55 3.69 -10.87
C VAL A 165 4.61 2.82 -10.03
N TYR A 166 3.79 2.00 -10.69
CA TYR A 166 2.86 1.12 -10.00
C TYR A 166 3.57 0.10 -9.13
N PRO A 167 3.16 -0.10 -7.87
CA PRO A 167 3.59 -1.21 -7.04
C PRO A 167 3.26 -2.56 -7.67
N GLY A 168 3.92 -3.60 -7.20
CA GLY A 168 3.58 -4.98 -7.51
C GLY A 168 2.93 -5.69 -6.32
N TYR A 169 2.85 -6.99 -6.44
CA TYR A 169 2.52 -7.94 -5.37
C TYR A 169 3.43 -9.17 -5.50
N ASP A 170 3.54 -9.95 -4.45
CA ASP A 170 4.28 -11.21 -4.48
C ASP A 170 3.49 -12.25 -5.31
N GLN A 171 3.97 -12.53 -6.54
CA GLN A 171 3.29 -13.42 -7.48
C GLN A 171 3.48 -14.91 -7.12
N GLU A 172 4.48 -15.24 -6.33
CA GLU A 172 4.70 -16.60 -5.83
C GLU A 172 3.74 -16.91 -4.68
N LEU A 173 3.44 -15.92 -3.86
CA LEU A 173 2.53 -16.05 -2.74
C LEU A 173 1.06 -15.88 -3.16
N PHE A 174 0.74 -14.82 -3.89
CA PHE A 174 -0.63 -14.48 -4.28
C PHE A 174 -0.96 -15.01 -5.68
N HIS A 175 -1.54 -16.21 -5.74
CA HIS A 175 -1.93 -16.89 -6.98
C HIS A 175 -3.24 -17.66 -6.78
N PRO A 176 -3.94 -18.08 -7.85
CA PRO A 176 -5.28 -18.70 -7.71
C PRO A 176 -5.25 -20.17 -7.27
N ARG A 177 -4.08 -20.81 -7.22
CA ARG A 177 -3.91 -22.24 -6.94
C ARG A 177 -3.66 -22.50 -5.45
N ILE A 178 -4.59 -22.06 -4.58
CA ILE A 178 -4.51 -22.29 -3.14
C ILE A 178 -5.22 -23.62 -2.79
N PRO A 179 -4.53 -24.63 -2.25
CA PRO A 179 -5.13 -25.91 -1.92
C PRO A 179 -6.32 -25.79 -0.96
N LEU A 180 -7.34 -26.61 -1.12
CA LEU A 180 -8.52 -26.61 -0.25
C LEU A 180 -8.15 -26.92 1.19
N THR A 181 -7.18 -27.81 1.40
CA THR A 181 -6.64 -28.13 2.74
C THR A 181 -6.07 -26.87 3.43
N LYS A 182 -5.27 -26.07 2.72
CA LYS A 182 -4.74 -24.79 3.27
C LYS A 182 -5.86 -23.81 3.57
N GLN A 183 -6.87 -23.71 2.69
CA GLN A 183 -8.03 -22.84 2.93
C GLN A 183 -8.80 -23.28 4.20
N GLN A 184 -9.00 -24.57 4.41
CA GLN A 184 -9.67 -25.12 5.59
C GLN A 184 -8.86 -24.88 6.87
N GLN A 185 -7.55 -25.15 6.84
CA GLN A 185 -6.63 -24.90 7.97
C GLN A 185 -6.64 -23.43 8.39
N VAL A 186 -6.54 -22.50 7.43
CA VAL A 186 -6.54 -21.07 7.73
C VAL A 186 -7.89 -20.62 8.29
N ARG A 187 -9.00 -21.10 7.72
CA ARG A 187 -10.34 -20.82 8.26
C ARG A 187 -10.50 -21.34 9.69
N GLN A 188 -10.03 -22.56 9.99
CA GLN A 188 -10.06 -23.13 11.32
C GLN A 188 -9.19 -22.32 12.29
N LYS A 189 -7.97 -21.96 11.89
CA LYS A 189 -7.03 -21.15 12.68
C LYS A 189 -7.66 -19.83 13.16
N TYR A 190 -8.48 -19.17 12.31
CA TYR A 190 -9.12 -17.90 12.63
C TYR A 190 -10.60 -18.02 13.03
N GLY A 191 -11.12 -19.23 13.28
CA GLY A 191 -12.51 -19.44 13.71
C GLY A 191 -13.56 -19.05 12.65
N ILE A 192 -13.22 -19.12 11.37
CA ILE A 192 -14.08 -18.67 10.28
C ILE A 192 -14.97 -19.82 9.80
N THR A 193 -16.27 -19.73 10.09
CA THR A 193 -17.27 -20.69 9.64
C THR A 193 -18.23 -20.08 8.62
N GLY A 194 -18.73 -20.88 7.67
CA GLY A 194 -19.70 -20.43 6.66
C GLY A 194 -19.11 -19.46 5.63
N LYS A 195 -19.99 -18.70 4.96
CA LYS A 195 -19.61 -17.67 3.99
C LYS A 195 -19.11 -16.42 4.71
N TYR A 196 -18.16 -15.70 4.11
CA TYR A 196 -17.67 -14.46 4.71
C TYR A 196 -17.15 -13.46 3.66
N PHE A 197 -17.25 -12.18 4.00
CA PHE A 197 -16.48 -11.11 3.38
C PHE A 197 -15.17 -10.93 4.13
N VAL A 198 -14.13 -10.54 3.43
CA VAL A 198 -12.82 -10.24 4.05
C VAL A 198 -12.39 -8.81 3.74
N TYR A 199 -11.97 -8.11 4.78
CA TYR A 199 -11.25 -6.84 4.72
C TYR A 199 -9.80 -7.07 5.17
N VAL A 200 -8.83 -6.48 4.48
CA VAL A 200 -7.41 -6.54 4.86
C VAL A 200 -6.83 -5.13 4.83
N GLY A 201 -6.29 -4.69 5.97
CA GLY A 201 -5.64 -3.38 6.10
C GLY A 201 -5.63 -2.87 7.54
N THR A 202 -4.81 -1.86 7.82
CA THR A 202 -4.75 -1.21 9.13
C THR A 202 -6.10 -0.60 9.51
N LEU A 203 -6.53 -0.79 10.77
CA LEU A 203 -7.78 -0.27 11.28
C LEU A 203 -7.63 1.23 11.58
N GLN A 204 -8.16 2.06 10.69
CA GLN A 204 -8.10 3.52 10.80
C GLN A 204 -9.30 4.17 10.08
N PRO A 205 -9.70 5.41 10.42
CA PRO A 205 -10.93 6.04 9.94
C PRO A 205 -11.03 6.11 8.40
N ARG A 206 -9.96 6.47 7.71
CA ARG A 206 -9.88 6.57 6.26
C ARG A 206 -10.28 5.27 5.52
N LYS A 207 -10.10 4.13 6.17
CA LYS A 207 -10.46 2.81 5.63
C LYS A 207 -11.96 2.51 5.73
N ASN A 208 -12.71 3.35 6.43
CA ASN A 208 -14.18 3.36 6.47
C ASN A 208 -14.83 2.06 6.99
N ILE A 209 -14.10 1.37 7.88
CA ILE A 209 -14.53 0.06 8.41
C ILE A 209 -15.81 0.19 9.24
N ALA A 210 -16.00 1.30 9.96
CA ALA A 210 -17.21 1.55 10.73
C ALA A 210 -18.47 1.52 9.85
N ASN A 211 -18.45 2.19 8.68
CA ASN A 211 -19.56 2.16 7.75
C ASN A 211 -19.71 0.80 7.05
N LEU A 212 -18.61 0.06 6.81
CA LEU A 212 -18.67 -1.32 6.36
C LEU A 212 -19.44 -2.21 7.35
N ILE A 213 -19.18 -2.07 8.65
CA ILE A 213 -19.86 -2.84 9.70
C ILE A 213 -21.35 -2.44 9.77
N LYS A 214 -21.68 -1.15 9.68
CA LYS A 214 -23.08 -0.67 9.61
C LYS A 214 -23.79 -1.23 8.37
N ALA A 215 -23.14 -1.25 7.21
CA ALA A 215 -23.70 -1.82 5.99
C ALA A 215 -23.88 -3.33 6.11
N PHE A 216 -22.90 -4.01 6.68
CA PHE A 216 -22.94 -5.44 6.93
C PHE A 216 -24.08 -5.84 7.88
N SER A 217 -24.43 -5.01 8.88
CA SER A 217 -25.57 -5.26 9.78
C SER A 217 -26.89 -5.37 9.06
N ARG A 218 -27.02 -4.77 7.85
CA ARG A 218 -28.22 -4.80 7.01
C ARG A 218 -28.31 -6.03 6.10
N LEU A 219 -27.28 -6.90 6.14
CA LEU A 219 -27.31 -8.18 5.45
C LEU A 219 -27.91 -9.23 6.35
N GLY A 220 -28.99 -9.86 5.89
CA GLY A 220 -29.55 -11.04 6.56
C GLY A 220 -28.61 -12.26 6.48
N GLY A 221 -29.05 -13.37 7.08
CA GLY A 221 -28.40 -14.68 6.94
C GLY A 221 -27.16 -14.89 7.80
N GLY A 222 -26.46 -15.99 7.49
CA GLY A 222 -25.30 -16.52 8.28
C GLY A 222 -23.93 -16.06 7.81
N THR A 223 -23.84 -15.08 6.91
CA THR A 223 -22.55 -14.55 6.40
C THR A 223 -21.79 -13.84 7.52
N LYS A 224 -20.46 -13.95 7.53
CA LYS A 224 -19.57 -13.29 8.48
C LYS A 224 -18.76 -12.18 7.80
N LEU A 225 -18.22 -11.26 8.60
CA LEU A 225 -17.25 -10.24 8.17
C LEU A 225 -15.95 -10.49 8.91
N VAL A 226 -14.89 -10.80 8.16
CA VAL A 226 -13.55 -11.02 8.69
C VAL A 226 -12.73 -9.76 8.45
N ILE A 227 -12.22 -9.17 9.52
CA ILE A 227 -11.42 -7.95 9.51
C ILE A 227 -10.01 -8.30 9.91
N VAL A 228 -9.11 -8.23 8.93
CA VAL A 228 -7.68 -8.53 9.07
C VAL A 228 -6.89 -7.24 9.14
N GLY A 229 -6.04 -7.12 10.16
CA GLY A 229 -5.08 -6.02 10.26
C GLY A 229 -4.83 -5.56 11.68
N LYS A 230 -3.73 -4.82 11.84
CA LYS A 230 -3.38 -4.22 13.12
C LYS A 230 -4.23 -2.97 13.42
N LYS A 231 -4.39 -2.67 14.70
CA LYS A 231 -4.97 -1.42 15.15
C LYS A 231 -4.08 -0.26 14.72
N GLY A 232 -4.66 0.73 14.05
CA GLY A 232 -4.02 1.99 13.72
C GLY A 232 -4.36 3.06 14.75
N TRP A 233 -4.63 4.27 14.29
CA TRP A 233 -5.10 5.35 15.15
C TRP A 233 -6.62 5.52 15.01
N LEU A 234 -7.28 6.01 16.06
CA LEU A 234 -8.73 6.27 16.12
C LEU A 234 -9.58 5.04 15.75
N PHE A 235 -9.12 3.85 16.11
CA PHE A 235 -9.77 2.56 15.78
C PHE A 235 -10.95 2.22 16.71
N GLU A 236 -11.11 2.91 17.81
CA GLU A 236 -12.08 2.59 18.89
C GLU A 236 -13.52 2.59 18.39
N GLU A 237 -13.85 3.51 17.47
CA GLU A 237 -15.20 3.59 16.91
C GLU A 237 -15.60 2.31 16.17
N ILE A 238 -14.66 1.61 15.55
CA ILE A 238 -14.90 0.35 14.85
C ILE A 238 -15.48 -0.69 15.81
N PHE A 239 -14.91 -0.81 17.02
CA PHE A 239 -15.39 -1.77 18.04
C PHE A 239 -16.71 -1.32 18.68
N LYS A 240 -16.91 0.00 18.88
CA LYS A 240 -18.17 0.55 19.38
C LYS A 240 -19.33 0.23 18.42
N VAL A 241 -19.09 0.33 17.10
CA VAL A 241 -20.10 0.01 16.10
C VAL A 241 -20.47 -1.47 16.14
N VAL A 242 -19.51 -2.40 16.28
CA VAL A 242 -19.81 -3.84 16.42
C VAL A 242 -20.75 -4.09 17.60
N LYS A 243 -20.46 -3.52 18.77
CA LYS A 243 -21.31 -3.64 19.98
C LYS A 243 -22.69 -3.02 19.77
N ARG A 244 -22.76 -1.80 19.21
CA ARG A 244 -24.02 -1.09 18.95
C ARG A 244 -24.97 -1.90 18.07
N TYR A 245 -24.45 -2.60 17.06
CA TYR A 245 -25.24 -3.40 16.13
C TYR A 245 -25.32 -4.89 16.53
N LYS A 246 -24.83 -5.29 17.72
CA LYS A 246 -24.87 -6.66 18.26
C LYS A 246 -24.27 -7.69 17.29
N LEU A 247 -23.10 -7.38 16.72
CA LEU A 247 -22.46 -8.17 15.67
C LEU A 247 -21.25 -8.98 16.16
N GLU A 248 -21.03 -9.12 17.47
CA GLU A 248 -19.86 -9.80 18.07
C GLU A 248 -19.71 -11.25 17.58
N LYS A 249 -20.82 -11.94 17.27
CA LYS A 249 -20.81 -13.31 16.74
C LYS A 249 -20.63 -13.38 15.21
N LYS A 250 -20.76 -12.24 14.49
CA LYS A 250 -20.69 -12.17 13.02
C LYS A 250 -19.46 -11.45 12.49
N VAL A 251 -18.84 -10.55 13.26
CA VAL A 251 -17.63 -9.82 12.90
C VAL A 251 -16.45 -10.45 13.63
N ILE A 252 -15.47 -10.95 12.85
CA ILE A 252 -14.28 -11.61 13.36
C ILE A 252 -13.08 -10.68 13.13
N PHE A 253 -12.44 -10.24 14.20
CA PHE A 253 -11.17 -9.53 14.14
C PHE A 253 -10.03 -10.52 14.32
N THR A 254 -9.24 -10.75 13.29
CA THR A 254 -8.10 -11.67 13.35
C THR A 254 -6.84 -11.04 13.96
N GLY A 255 -6.78 -9.70 14.01
CA GLY A 255 -5.53 -9.01 14.23
C GLY A 255 -4.61 -9.10 13.02
N PHE A 256 -3.30 -9.00 13.25
CA PHE A 256 -2.30 -9.23 12.23
C PHE A 256 -2.32 -10.71 11.80
N VAL A 257 -2.27 -10.95 10.50
CA VAL A 257 -2.25 -12.27 9.89
C VAL A 257 -0.94 -12.42 9.12
N GLU A 258 -0.30 -13.56 9.24
CA GLU A 258 0.89 -13.91 8.46
C GLU A 258 0.59 -13.84 6.96
N SER A 259 1.51 -13.28 6.19
CA SER A 259 1.32 -13.09 4.75
C SER A 259 0.98 -14.39 4.04
N SER A 260 1.53 -15.53 4.49
CA SER A 260 1.26 -16.88 3.96
C SER A 260 -0.19 -17.36 4.13
N ASP A 261 -0.97 -16.75 5.02
CA ASP A 261 -2.37 -17.11 5.25
C ASP A 261 -3.35 -16.22 4.45
N LEU A 262 -2.91 -15.03 4.02
CA LEU A 262 -3.76 -14.08 3.27
C LEU A 262 -4.34 -14.66 1.97
N PRO A 263 -3.58 -15.41 1.13
CA PRO A 263 -4.12 -15.98 -0.09
C PRO A 263 -5.32 -16.92 0.16
N ALA A 264 -5.28 -17.70 1.23
CA ALA A 264 -6.37 -18.59 1.61
C ALA A 264 -7.62 -17.81 2.08
N LEU A 265 -7.42 -16.71 2.81
CA LEU A 265 -8.49 -15.83 3.24
C LEU A 265 -9.16 -15.12 2.05
N TYR A 266 -8.37 -14.61 1.09
CA TYR A 266 -8.92 -14.04 -0.14
C TYR A 266 -9.69 -15.10 -0.93
N LYS A 267 -9.05 -16.24 -1.22
CA LYS A 267 -9.59 -17.28 -2.10
C LYS A 267 -10.91 -17.86 -1.63
N SER A 268 -11.07 -18.08 -0.34
CA SER A 268 -12.27 -18.72 0.24
C SER A 268 -13.37 -17.72 0.66
N SER A 269 -13.16 -16.41 0.46
CA SER A 269 -14.16 -15.38 0.75
C SER A 269 -15.26 -15.28 -0.31
N VAL A 270 -16.38 -14.71 0.07
CA VAL A 270 -17.41 -14.23 -0.89
C VAL A 270 -16.83 -13.11 -1.74
N ALA A 271 -16.19 -12.14 -1.09
CA ALA A 271 -15.43 -11.07 -1.75
C ALA A 271 -14.45 -10.44 -0.75
N TYR A 272 -13.37 -9.90 -1.29
CA TYR A 272 -12.56 -8.90 -0.62
C TYR A 272 -13.26 -7.54 -0.70
N VAL A 273 -13.32 -6.80 0.42
CA VAL A 273 -14.04 -5.53 0.49
C VAL A 273 -13.12 -4.41 0.97
N LEU A 274 -13.01 -3.32 0.19
CA LEU A 274 -12.24 -2.13 0.54
C LEU A 274 -13.08 -0.86 0.34
N PRO A 275 -13.84 -0.42 1.36
CA PRO A 275 -14.76 0.72 1.26
C PRO A 275 -14.06 2.04 1.59
N SER A 276 -12.76 2.13 1.38
CA SER A 276 -11.93 3.28 1.76
C SER A 276 -12.46 4.60 1.20
N LEU A 277 -12.26 5.67 1.95
CA LEU A 277 -12.57 7.04 1.52
C LEU A 277 -11.47 7.62 0.61
N TYR A 278 -10.26 7.09 0.72
CA TYR A 278 -9.11 7.48 -0.10
C TYR A 278 -8.00 6.41 -0.02
N GLU A 279 -7.34 6.14 -1.15
CA GLU A 279 -6.16 5.28 -1.26
C GLU A 279 -5.14 5.87 -2.23
N GLY A 280 -3.85 5.74 -1.90
CA GLY A 280 -2.79 6.02 -2.86
C GLY A 280 -2.67 4.97 -3.95
N PHE A 281 -3.00 3.68 -3.61
CA PHE A 281 -3.01 2.56 -4.56
C PHE A 281 -4.02 1.47 -4.15
N GLY A 282 -3.74 0.72 -3.08
CA GLY A 282 -4.58 -0.39 -2.65
C GLY A 282 -4.00 -1.76 -3.06
N ILE A 283 -2.75 -2.05 -2.68
CA ILE A 283 -2.09 -3.35 -2.96
C ILE A 283 -2.98 -4.56 -2.63
N PRO A 284 -3.72 -4.62 -1.51
CA PRO A 284 -4.60 -5.75 -1.21
C PRO A 284 -5.68 -6.03 -2.26
N VAL A 285 -6.05 -5.05 -3.10
CA VAL A 285 -6.99 -5.26 -4.20
C VAL A 285 -6.39 -6.17 -5.27
N ILE A 286 -5.15 -5.91 -5.68
CA ILE A 286 -4.47 -6.72 -6.70
C ILE A 286 -4.07 -8.09 -6.15
N GLU A 287 -3.73 -8.21 -4.87
CA GLU A 287 -3.50 -9.49 -4.18
C GLU A 287 -4.76 -10.37 -4.18
N ALA A 288 -5.90 -9.78 -3.79
CA ALA A 288 -7.19 -10.47 -3.81
C ALA A 288 -7.57 -10.92 -5.24
N GLN A 289 -7.42 -10.04 -6.22
CA GLN A 289 -7.66 -10.38 -7.63
C GLN A 289 -6.73 -11.48 -8.14
N ALA A 290 -5.46 -11.45 -7.79
CA ALA A 290 -4.47 -12.49 -8.13
C ALA A 290 -4.85 -13.85 -7.54
N CYS A 291 -5.35 -13.89 -6.31
CA CYS A 291 -5.88 -15.10 -5.67
C CYS A 291 -7.20 -15.58 -6.28
N GLY A 292 -7.82 -14.83 -7.18
CA GLY A 292 -9.11 -15.14 -7.78
C GLY A 292 -10.28 -14.89 -6.83
N ALA A 293 -10.18 -13.90 -5.96
CA ALA A 293 -11.30 -13.38 -5.19
C ALA A 293 -12.09 -12.34 -6.00
N LEU A 294 -13.40 -12.27 -5.77
CA LEU A 294 -14.20 -11.12 -6.19
C LEU A 294 -13.83 -9.93 -5.33
N THR A 295 -13.79 -8.73 -5.91
CA THR A 295 -13.45 -7.49 -5.19
C THR A 295 -14.62 -6.52 -5.17
N VAL A 296 -14.89 -5.91 -4.01
CA VAL A 296 -15.85 -4.84 -3.80
C VAL A 296 -15.08 -3.65 -3.28
N VAL A 297 -14.98 -2.56 -4.05
CA VAL A 297 -14.11 -1.42 -3.71
C VAL A 297 -14.83 -0.10 -3.93
N SER A 298 -14.44 0.93 -3.20
CA SER A 298 -14.95 2.29 -3.43
C SER A 298 -14.51 2.81 -4.80
N ARG A 299 -15.39 3.59 -5.46
CA ARG A 299 -15.09 4.30 -6.70
C ARG A 299 -14.44 5.66 -6.41
N VAL A 300 -13.36 5.66 -5.64
CA VAL A 300 -12.65 6.89 -5.23
C VAL A 300 -11.15 6.75 -5.42
N SER A 301 -10.48 7.86 -5.56
CA SER A 301 -9.01 7.97 -5.67
C SER A 301 -8.42 6.98 -6.68
N SER A 302 -7.35 6.27 -6.34
CA SER A 302 -6.68 5.29 -7.21
C SER A 302 -7.43 3.96 -7.39
N LEU A 303 -8.47 3.67 -6.61
CA LEU A 303 -9.11 2.36 -6.62
C LEU A 303 -9.72 1.96 -7.97
N PRO A 304 -10.35 2.86 -8.78
CA PRO A 304 -10.81 2.52 -10.12
C PRO A 304 -9.65 2.14 -11.07
N GLU A 305 -8.55 2.86 -10.99
CA GLU A 305 -7.33 2.62 -11.77
C GLU A 305 -6.69 1.26 -11.45
N VAL A 306 -6.73 0.89 -10.16
CA VAL A 306 -6.11 -0.35 -9.65
C VAL A 306 -7.01 -1.56 -9.84
N ALA A 307 -8.29 -1.45 -9.52
CA ALA A 307 -9.23 -2.59 -9.55
C ALA A 307 -9.76 -2.91 -10.97
N GLY A 308 -9.78 -1.90 -11.87
CA GLY A 308 -10.27 -2.06 -13.24
C GLY A 308 -11.74 -2.48 -13.28
N ASP A 309 -12.20 -2.99 -14.41
CA ASP A 309 -13.61 -3.40 -14.63
C ASP A 309 -14.01 -4.70 -13.91
N ALA A 310 -13.07 -5.33 -13.23
CA ALA A 310 -13.31 -6.59 -12.52
C ALA A 310 -14.05 -6.40 -11.18
N ALA A 311 -14.00 -5.20 -10.59
CA ALA A 311 -14.57 -4.94 -9.29
C ALA A 311 -16.08 -4.61 -9.33
N ILE A 312 -16.77 -4.89 -8.24
CA ILE A 312 -18.03 -4.26 -7.89
C ILE A 312 -17.72 -2.94 -7.21
N TYR A 313 -18.34 -1.86 -7.65
CA TYR A 313 -18.00 -0.53 -7.15
C TYR A 313 -19.03 0.02 -6.16
N ILE A 314 -18.52 0.52 -5.04
CA ILE A 314 -19.26 1.38 -4.11
C ILE A 314 -19.11 2.82 -4.63
N ASN A 315 -20.17 3.37 -5.24
CA ASN A 315 -20.07 4.69 -5.87
C ASN A 315 -19.96 5.84 -4.84
N ASN A 316 -20.64 5.72 -3.70
CA ASN A 316 -20.48 6.66 -2.59
C ASN A 316 -20.11 5.89 -1.31
N PRO A 317 -18.83 5.86 -0.89
CA PRO A 317 -18.40 5.16 0.32
C PRO A 317 -18.89 5.79 1.63
N HIS A 318 -19.42 7.00 1.61
CA HIS A 318 -20.08 7.59 2.78
C HIS A 318 -21.50 7.04 2.99
N SER A 319 -22.13 6.49 1.95
CA SER A 319 -23.46 5.89 2.02
C SER A 319 -23.41 4.44 2.49
N VAL A 320 -23.90 4.20 3.70
CA VAL A 320 -24.06 2.85 4.26
C VAL A 320 -24.96 1.98 3.38
N ASP A 321 -25.99 2.58 2.74
CA ASP A 321 -26.90 1.86 1.84
C ASP A 321 -26.18 1.36 0.59
N GLN A 322 -25.39 2.20 -0.07
CA GLN A 322 -24.63 1.78 -1.26
C GLN A 322 -23.58 0.73 -0.95
N ILE A 323 -22.92 0.81 0.22
CA ILE A 323 -22.03 -0.27 0.66
C ILE A 323 -22.83 -1.57 0.82
N ALA A 324 -23.99 -1.53 1.47
CA ALA A 324 -24.84 -2.72 1.68
C ALA A 324 -25.34 -3.30 0.36
N GLU A 325 -25.74 -2.47 -0.61
CA GLU A 325 -26.13 -2.89 -1.95
C GLU A 325 -25.00 -3.61 -2.68
N SER A 326 -23.79 -3.06 -2.66
CA SER A 326 -22.60 -3.70 -3.28
C SER A 326 -22.27 -5.05 -2.63
N LEU A 327 -22.47 -5.18 -1.29
CA LEU A 327 -22.31 -6.47 -0.61
C LEU A 327 -23.40 -7.47 -1.01
N ARG A 328 -24.67 -7.02 -1.16
CA ARG A 328 -25.77 -7.88 -1.64
C ARG A 328 -25.52 -8.32 -3.08
N GLU A 329 -25.08 -7.42 -3.97
CA GLU A 329 -24.66 -7.76 -5.34
C GLU A 329 -23.62 -8.87 -5.33
N ALA A 330 -22.57 -8.75 -4.49
CA ALA A 330 -21.54 -9.76 -4.39
C ALA A 330 -22.07 -11.13 -3.91
N LEU A 331 -23.08 -11.16 -3.04
CA LEU A 331 -23.72 -12.40 -2.57
C LEU A 331 -24.60 -13.07 -3.63
N SER A 332 -25.36 -12.27 -4.38
CA SER A 332 -26.35 -12.73 -5.36
C SER A 332 -25.80 -12.87 -6.79
N LEU A 333 -24.53 -12.50 -7.02
CA LEU A 333 -23.93 -12.49 -8.34
C LEU A 333 -23.99 -13.90 -9.00
N PRO A 334 -24.64 -14.05 -10.17
CA PRO A 334 -24.74 -15.32 -10.87
C PRO A 334 -23.37 -15.94 -11.13
N ARG A 335 -23.28 -17.28 -11.06
CA ARG A 335 -22.01 -18.03 -11.17
C ARG A 335 -21.19 -17.63 -12.40
N LEU A 336 -21.84 -17.47 -13.55
CA LEU A 336 -21.18 -17.07 -14.81
C LEU A 336 -20.56 -15.67 -14.71
N LYS A 337 -21.35 -14.67 -14.26
CA LYS A 337 -20.88 -13.29 -14.08
C LYS A 337 -19.77 -13.21 -13.04
N ARG A 338 -19.90 -13.97 -11.95
CA ARG A 338 -18.86 -14.10 -10.94
C ARG A 338 -17.56 -14.65 -11.53
N GLY A 339 -17.65 -15.73 -12.32
CA GLY A 339 -16.50 -16.32 -13.01
C GLY A 339 -15.83 -15.35 -13.97
N GLN A 340 -16.61 -14.57 -14.72
CA GLN A 340 -16.11 -13.55 -15.63
C GLN A 340 -15.33 -12.44 -14.88
N ARG A 341 -15.91 -11.88 -13.82
CA ARG A 341 -15.24 -10.85 -13.01
C ARG A 341 -13.95 -11.37 -12.35
N ILE A 342 -13.97 -12.61 -11.85
CA ILE A 342 -12.76 -13.24 -11.28
C ILE A 342 -11.68 -13.42 -12.37
N LYS A 343 -12.05 -13.84 -13.59
CA LYS A 343 -11.12 -13.96 -14.73
C LYS A 343 -10.52 -12.60 -15.08
N GLN A 344 -11.34 -11.57 -15.21
CA GLN A 344 -10.92 -10.18 -15.44
C GLN A 344 -9.99 -9.67 -14.33
N GLY A 345 -10.30 -9.94 -13.06
CA GLY A 345 -9.46 -9.55 -11.93
C GLY A 345 -8.08 -10.20 -11.97
N LYS A 346 -8.00 -11.49 -12.24
CA LYS A 346 -6.72 -12.18 -12.44
C LYS A 346 -5.89 -11.56 -13.58
N GLN A 347 -6.53 -11.24 -14.68
CA GLN A 347 -5.88 -10.59 -15.82
C GLN A 347 -5.43 -9.15 -15.43
N ASN A 348 -6.28 -8.39 -14.74
CA ASN A 348 -5.94 -7.04 -14.28
C ASN A 348 -4.71 -7.05 -13.36
N ALA A 349 -4.63 -8.00 -12.42
CA ALA A 349 -3.50 -8.12 -11.50
C ALA A 349 -2.15 -8.30 -12.22
N THR A 350 -2.09 -8.93 -13.40
CA THR A 350 -0.83 -9.11 -14.15
C THR A 350 -0.22 -7.81 -14.68
N ARG A 351 -0.96 -6.70 -14.65
CA ARG A 351 -0.43 -5.38 -14.98
C ARG A 351 0.64 -4.93 -13.99
N PHE A 352 0.58 -5.40 -12.76
CA PHE A 352 1.33 -4.93 -11.61
C PHE A 352 2.42 -5.93 -11.22
N SER A 353 3.66 -5.47 -11.13
CA SER A 353 4.81 -6.32 -10.84
C SER A 353 5.92 -5.48 -10.22
N TRP A 354 6.55 -5.98 -9.17
CA TRP A 354 7.71 -5.35 -8.55
C TRP A 354 8.91 -5.28 -9.50
N ASP A 355 9.09 -6.25 -10.40
CA ASP A 355 10.14 -6.19 -11.44
C ASP A 355 9.92 -5.02 -12.39
N LYS A 356 8.67 -4.79 -12.83
CA LYS A 356 8.32 -3.61 -13.65
C LYS A 356 8.55 -2.32 -12.87
N ALA A 357 8.17 -2.29 -11.59
CA ALA A 357 8.38 -1.15 -10.70
C ALA A 357 9.86 -0.82 -10.56
N ALA A 358 10.71 -1.81 -10.26
CA ALA A 358 12.14 -1.63 -10.11
C ALA A 358 12.81 -1.16 -11.41
N LYS A 359 12.47 -1.76 -12.56
CA LYS A 359 12.99 -1.34 -13.87
C LYS A 359 12.61 0.09 -14.20
N LYS A 360 11.34 0.49 -13.95
CA LYS A 360 10.85 1.85 -14.20
C LYS A 360 11.52 2.85 -13.24
N THR A 361 11.66 2.50 -11.95
CA THR A 361 12.40 3.30 -10.97
C THR A 361 13.83 3.52 -11.42
N LEU A 362 14.56 2.47 -11.80
CA LEU A 362 15.93 2.61 -12.29
C LEU A 362 16.00 3.53 -13.52
N LYS A 363 15.07 3.39 -14.47
CA LYS A 363 14.98 4.29 -15.64
C LYS A 363 14.81 5.75 -15.24
N VAL A 364 13.96 6.04 -14.25
CA VAL A 364 13.78 7.42 -13.73
C VAL A 364 15.07 7.94 -13.11
N LEU A 365 15.78 7.11 -12.32
CA LEU A 365 17.01 7.50 -11.63
C LEU A 365 18.21 7.72 -12.58
N THR A 366 18.18 7.10 -13.74
CA THR A 366 19.28 7.19 -14.72
C THR A 366 19.06 8.24 -15.82
N ASN A 367 17.83 8.75 -15.96
CA ASN A 367 17.44 9.73 -16.99
C ASN A 367 17.07 11.11 -16.36
N LEU A 368 17.96 11.67 -15.54
CA LEU A 368 17.73 12.92 -14.78
C LEU A 368 18.31 14.15 -15.47
#